data_bf093fa586b55b108209077b98f967c2
#
_entry.id   bf093fa586b55b108209077b98f967c2
#
_cell.length_a   1.000
_cell.length_b   1.000
_cell.length_c   1.000
_cell.angle_alpha   90.00
_cell.angle_beta   90.00
_cell.angle_gamma   90.00
#
_symmetry.space_group_name_H-M   'P 1'
#
loop_
_entity.id
_entity.type
_entity.pdbx_description
1 polymer ?
#
loop_
_entity_poly.entity_id
_entity_poly.type
_entity_poly.pdbx_seq_one_letter_code
_entity_poly.pdbx_strand_id
1 'polypeptide(L)'
;PYFLLENRCWDNGRPAKKEVDVVFCLKEMAGCLSSIGYFVVPLQAQSKTNIITCTHMGGFFGTVSMQSCVADLFYGTDYNSHLGTRRGGMAAFHKEKNAFIRSIHNLERDYFRSKFEPTLSRFEGCTSGIGIISDNDAQPLVISSHLGRFAIVTVAKIINIEELEKKLLDQNMHFAELSSGKTNQTELIALLLIQGRTFKEGIENVFNHVKGSCSMLLLTDDGIIAARDKWGRTPIVLGRKDGAYAATSESTSFTNLGYETDRYVGPGEILRIRPEGVEQLRAPEQHMQICSFLWVYYGFPTSS
;
A
#
# COMPACT_ATOMS: atom_id res chain seq x y z
N PRO A 1 10.29 -27.23 -10.43
CA PRO A 1 9.19 -27.91 -9.78
C PRO A 1 7.95 -27.03 -9.87
N TYR A 2 6.95 -27.53 -10.61
CA TYR A 2 5.66 -26.86 -10.74
C TYR A 2 4.90 -27.08 -9.43
N PHE A 3 4.52 -26.01 -8.74
CA PHE A 3 3.48 -26.08 -7.71
C PHE A 3 2.16 -25.71 -8.36
N LEU A 4 1.34 -26.70 -8.66
CA LEU A 4 -0.09 -26.54 -8.89
C LEU A 4 -0.73 -26.40 -7.50
N LEU A 5 -1.10 -25.16 -7.13
CA LEU A 5 -1.96 -24.93 -5.97
C LEU A 5 -3.41 -25.13 -6.42
N GLU A 6 -3.95 -26.31 -6.16
CA GLU A 6 -5.40 -26.53 -6.24
C GLU A 6 -6.06 -25.82 -5.05
N ASN A 7 -6.73 -24.70 -5.34
CA ASN A 7 -7.65 -24.09 -4.38
C ASN A 7 -8.92 -24.94 -4.31
N ARG A 8 -9.04 -25.77 -3.29
CA ARG A 8 -10.29 -26.50 -2.97
C ARG A 8 -11.23 -25.56 -2.22
N CYS A 9 -12.20 -24.99 -2.95
CA CYS A 9 -13.38 -24.43 -2.29
C CYS A 9 -14.33 -25.58 -1.97
N TRP A 10 -14.77 -25.67 -0.72
CA TRP A 10 -15.76 -26.63 -0.27
C TRP A 10 -17.13 -25.94 -0.28
N ASP A 11 -18.03 -26.45 -1.09
CA ASP A 11 -19.45 -26.11 -1.03
C ASP A 11 -20.20 -27.38 -0.68
N ASN A 12 -20.86 -27.41 0.47
CA ASN A 12 -21.69 -28.52 0.98
C ASN A 12 -21.02 -29.91 0.91
N GLY A 13 -19.72 -30.00 1.21
CA GLY A 13 -19.03 -31.27 1.32
C GLY A 13 -18.62 -31.91 -0.03
N ARG A 14 -18.72 -31.21 -1.15
CA ARG A 14 -18.26 -31.67 -2.47
C ARG A 14 -17.29 -30.68 -3.12
N PRO A 15 -16.28 -31.16 -3.87
CA PRO A 15 -15.35 -30.29 -4.55
C PRO A 15 -16.04 -29.61 -5.75
N ALA A 16 -16.14 -28.29 -5.70
CA ALA A 16 -16.62 -27.48 -6.83
C ALA A 16 -15.45 -27.10 -7.73
N LYS A 17 -15.49 -27.46 -9.00
CA LYS A 17 -14.58 -26.93 -10.03
C LYS A 17 -14.97 -25.48 -10.32
N LYS A 18 -14.13 -24.54 -9.95
CA LYS A 18 -14.16 -23.16 -10.49
C LYS A 18 -12.89 -22.94 -11.28
N GLU A 19 -13.08 -22.38 -12.49
CA GLU A 19 -11.97 -21.90 -13.32
C GLU A 19 -11.21 -20.82 -12.57
N VAL A 20 -9.91 -21.01 -12.46
CA VAL A 20 -8.99 -20.05 -11.86
C VAL A 20 -8.37 -19.26 -13.01
N ASP A 21 -8.73 -17.98 -13.13
CA ASP A 21 -8.04 -17.07 -14.03
C ASP A 21 -6.62 -16.80 -13.52
N VAL A 22 -5.65 -17.49 -14.10
CA VAL A 22 -4.23 -17.28 -13.82
C VAL A 22 -3.72 -16.19 -14.77
N VAL A 23 -3.50 -15.00 -14.25
CA VAL A 23 -2.88 -13.90 -15.01
C VAL A 23 -1.36 -14.03 -14.93
N PHE A 24 -0.72 -14.43 -16.03
CA PHE A 24 0.75 -14.48 -16.16
C PHE A 24 1.32 -13.14 -16.63
N CYS A 25 2.28 -12.61 -15.93
CA CYS A 25 3.09 -11.46 -16.35
C CYS A 25 4.46 -11.97 -16.85
N LEU A 26 4.61 -12.14 -18.18
CA LEU A 26 5.78 -12.82 -18.77
C LEU A 26 6.83 -11.88 -19.38
N LYS A 27 6.67 -10.56 -19.35
CA LYS A 27 7.51 -9.67 -20.20
C LYS A 27 8.80 -9.13 -19.57
N GLU A 28 8.97 -9.17 -18.26
CA GLU A 28 10.18 -8.62 -17.60
C GLU A 28 11.15 -9.67 -17.04
N MET A 29 10.80 -10.94 -17.10
CA MET A 29 11.74 -12.01 -16.71
C MET A 29 12.80 -12.31 -17.76
N ALA A 30 12.70 -11.75 -18.96
CA ALA A 30 13.67 -12.02 -20.04
C ALA A 30 15.08 -11.45 -19.79
N GLY A 31 15.22 -10.45 -18.91
CA GLY A 31 16.51 -9.86 -18.55
C GLY A 31 17.30 -10.61 -17.48
N CYS A 32 16.64 -11.46 -16.68
CA CYS A 32 17.27 -12.15 -15.55
C CYS A 32 17.59 -13.64 -15.80
N LEU A 33 17.21 -14.19 -16.96
CA LEU A 33 17.29 -15.63 -17.29
C LEU A 33 18.40 -16.00 -18.27
N SER A 34 19.44 -15.19 -18.43
CA SER A 34 20.59 -15.51 -19.29
C SER A 34 21.46 -16.68 -18.79
N SER A 35 21.12 -17.35 -17.69
CA SER A 35 21.93 -18.39 -17.09
C SER A 35 21.28 -19.75 -16.89
N ILE A 36 20.01 -19.95 -17.31
CA ILE A 36 19.32 -21.24 -17.12
C ILE A 36 18.64 -21.66 -18.44
N GLY A 37 19.02 -22.88 -18.90
CA GLY A 37 18.65 -23.44 -20.20
C GLY A 37 17.16 -23.46 -20.53
N TYR A 38 16.88 -23.31 -21.81
CA TYR A 38 15.58 -23.18 -22.46
C TYR A 38 14.62 -24.33 -22.22
N PHE A 39 13.38 -24.02 -21.87
CA PHE A 39 12.21 -24.83 -22.23
C PHE A 39 11.17 -23.92 -22.88
N VAL A 40 10.96 -24.10 -24.17
CA VAL A 40 9.91 -23.40 -24.94
C VAL A 40 8.69 -24.30 -24.97
N VAL A 41 7.58 -23.87 -24.42
CA VAL A 41 6.27 -24.48 -24.62
C VAL A 41 5.47 -23.59 -25.58
N PRO A 42 5.05 -24.09 -26.74
CA PRO A 42 4.20 -23.31 -27.65
C PRO A 42 2.76 -23.31 -27.11
N LEU A 43 2.31 -22.20 -26.60
CA LEU A 43 0.90 -21.95 -26.31
C LEU A 43 0.29 -21.14 -27.46
N GLN A 44 -0.45 -21.82 -28.32
CA GLN A 44 -1.45 -21.17 -29.19
C GLN A 44 -2.61 -20.72 -28.29
N ALA A 45 -2.63 -19.46 -27.93
CA ALA A 45 -3.81 -18.82 -27.34
C ALA A 45 -4.13 -17.57 -28.15
N GLN A 46 -5.10 -17.68 -29.05
CA GLN A 46 -5.82 -16.53 -29.57
C GLN A 46 -6.82 -16.06 -28.51
N SER A 47 -6.40 -15.16 -27.66
CA SER A 47 -7.29 -14.23 -26.96
C SER A 47 -6.51 -12.94 -26.71
N LYS A 48 -7.15 -11.79 -26.94
CA LYS A 48 -6.60 -10.48 -26.61
C LYS A 48 -6.47 -10.37 -25.08
N THR A 49 -5.42 -10.97 -24.54
CA THR A 49 -5.07 -10.85 -23.14
C THR A 49 -4.45 -9.47 -22.95
N ASN A 50 -5.16 -8.58 -22.29
CA ASN A 50 -4.56 -7.35 -21.78
C ASN A 50 -3.48 -7.75 -20.77
N ILE A 51 -2.23 -7.79 -21.24
CA ILE A 51 -1.06 -7.99 -20.39
C ILE A 51 -0.96 -6.74 -19.51
N ILE A 52 -1.40 -6.86 -18.27
CA ILE A 52 -1.18 -5.83 -17.26
C ILE A 52 0.31 -5.87 -16.91
N THR A 53 1.08 -5.00 -17.55
CA THR A 53 2.47 -4.75 -17.14
C THR A 53 2.43 -4.10 -15.75
N CYS A 54 2.78 -4.87 -14.73
CA CYS A 54 3.01 -4.34 -13.38
C CYS A 54 4.35 -3.58 -13.34
N THR A 55 4.38 -2.36 -13.89
CA THR A 55 5.59 -1.53 -13.94
C THR A 55 5.71 -0.56 -12.75
N HIS A 56 4.76 -0.57 -11.82
CA HIS A 56 4.67 0.44 -10.78
C HIS A 56 4.36 -0.21 -9.44
N MET A 57 5.34 -0.23 -8.60
CA MET A 57 5.34 -0.96 -7.34
C MET A 57 5.66 0.00 -6.18
N GLY A 58 5.44 -0.45 -4.97
CA GLY A 58 5.72 0.33 -3.79
C GLY A 58 5.41 -0.46 -2.52
N GLY A 59 5.89 0.06 -1.41
CA GLY A 59 5.58 -0.48 -0.08
C GLY A 59 5.54 0.64 0.94
N PHE A 60 4.67 0.50 1.91
CA PHE A 60 4.51 1.48 2.97
C PHE A 60 4.72 0.86 4.36
N PHE A 61 5.04 1.74 5.29
CA PHE A 61 5.14 1.45 6.72
C PHE A 61 4.42 2.55 7.49
N GLY A 62 3.62 2.19 8.49
CA GLY A 62 3.01 3.13 9.39
C GLY A 62 3.17 2.66 10.82
N THR A 63 3.35 3.59 11.76
CA THR A 63 3.49 3.25 13.18
C THR A 63 2.85 4.30 14.07
N VAL A 64 2.26 3.83 15.16
CA VAL A 64 1.75 4.65 16.26
C VAL A 64 2.37 4.17 17.57
N SER A 65 2.79 5.08 18.43
CA SER A 65 3.49 4.75 19.65
C SER A 65 3.13 5.71 20.78
N MET A 66 3.17 5.24 22.02
CA MET A 66 3.10 6.07 23.21
C MET A 66 4.35 6.95 23.40
N GLN A 67 5.45 6.57 22.74
CA GLN A 67 6.73 7.28 22.74
C GLN A 67 7.05 7.81 21.34
N SER A 68 8.29 8.27 21.12
CA SER A 68 8.73 8.69 19.80
C SER A 68 8.68 7.53 18.81
N CYS A 69 8.05 7.76 17.64
CA CYS A 69 7.95 6.78 16.56
C CYS A 69 9.02 6.97 15.46
N VAL A 70 9.91 7.94 15.61
CA VAL A 70 10.77 8.41 14.49
C VAL A 70 11.72 7.32 13.98
N ALA A 71 12.36 6.58 14.88
CA ALA A 71 13.27 5.49 14.50
C ALA A 71 12.51 4.37 13.80
N ASP A 72 11.36 3.95 14.35
CA ASP A 72 10.53 2.90 13.76
C ASP A 72 10.02 3.31 12.37
N LEU A 73 9.55 4.55 12.23
CA LEU A 73 9.08 5.09 10.96
C LEU A 73 10.20 5.10 9.91
N PHE A 74 11.36 5.59 10.29
CA PHE A 74 12.52 5.70 9.40
C PHE A 74 13.00 4.33 8.92
N TYR A 75 13.35 3.45 9.84
CA TYR A 75 13.85 2.13 9.49
C TYR A 75 12.76 1.25 8.86
N GLY A 76 11.51 1.30 9.37
CA GLY A 76 10.40 0.56 8.81
C GLY A 76 10.09 0.95 7.36
N THR A 77 10.22 2.24 7.03
CA THR A 77 10.09 2.70 5.64
C THR A 77 11.28 2.24 4.78
N ASP A 78 12.49 2.33 5.30
CA ASP A 78 13.71 1.89 4.61
C ASP A 78 13.68 0.40 4.26
N TYR A 79 13.12 -0.45 5.12
CA TYR A 79 12.94 -1.87 4.84
C TYR A 79 12.09 -2.16 3.60
N ASN A 80 11.24 -1.22 3.17
CA ASN A 80 10.48 -1.32 1.93
C ASN A 80 11.26 -0.86 0.68
N SER A 81 12.57 -0.51 0.80
CA SER A 81 13.37 0.03 -0.32
C SER A 81 13.58 -0.95 -1.48
N HIS A 82 13.36 -2.26 -1.25
CA HIS A 82 13.36 -3.26 -2.32
C HIS A 82 12.07 -3.27 -3.15
N LEU A 83 10.99 -2.61 -2.67
CA LEU A 83 9.69 -2.53 -3.31
C LEU A 83 9.51 -1.30 -4.23
N GLY A 84 10.53 -0.47 -4.36
CA GLY A 84 10.50 0.70 -5.24
C GLY A 84 11.85 1.42 -5.23
N THR A 85 12.12 2.17 -6.28
CA THR A 85 13.45 2.78 -6.50
C THR A 85 13.43 4.26 -6.84
N ARG A 86 12.25 4.87 -7.03
CA ARG A 86 12.18 6.23 -7.57
C ARG A 86 11.91 7.30 -6.52
N ARG A 87 11.02 7.05 -5.60
CA ARG A 87 10.57 8.06 -4.64
C ARG A 87 10.44 7.46 -3.26
N GLY A 88 10.78 8.24 -2.25
CA GLY A 88 10.51 7.93 -0.87
C GLY A 88 9.87 9.13 -0.18
N GLY A 89 9.02 8.85 0.80
CA GLY A 89 8.38 9.88 1.58
C GLY A 89 8.01 9.43 2.98
N MET A 90 8.01 10.38 3.90
CA MET A 90 7.53 10.20 5.26
C MET A 90 6.63 11.36 5.66
N ALA A 91 5.58 11.09 6.40
CA ALA A 91 4.81 12.08 7.15
C ALA A 91 4.61 11.60 8.58
N ALA A 92 4.71 12.51 9.54
CA ALA A 92 4.45 12.22 10.95
C ALA A 92 3.64 13.34 11.58
N PHE A 93 2.91 12.98 12.63
CA PHE A 93 2.10 13.92 13.40
C PHE A 93 2.76 14.22 14.74
N HIS A 94 2.96 15.51 14.98
CA HIS A 94 3.47 16.01 16.24
C HIS A 94 2.29 16.47 17.10
N LYS A 95 1.94 15.69 18.11
CA LYS A 95 0.73 15.89 18.91
C LYS A 95 0.72 17.24 19.62
N GLU A 96 1.81 17.63 20.29
CA GLU A 96 1.88 18.90 21.04
C GLU A 96 1.78 20.14 20.15
N LYS A 97 2.36 20.09 18.95
CA LYS A 97 2.32 21.20 17.98
C LYS A 97 1.09 21.15 17.09
N ASN A 98 0.28 20.09 17.17
CA ASN A 98 -0.86 19.82 16.27
C ASN A 98 -0.48 20.01 14.79
N ALA A 99 0.66 19.43 14.39
CA ALA A 99 1.25 19.67 13.09
C ALA A 99 1.67 18.39 12.38
N PHE A 100 1.42 18.34 11.09
CA PHE A 100 1.96 17.31 10.20
C PHE A 100 3.31 17.76 9.66
N ILE A 101 4.31 16.89 9.79
CA ILE A 101 5.66 17.09 9.25
C ILE A 101 5.80 16.13 8.08
N ARG A 102 6.21 16.63 6.93
CA ARG A 102 6.36 15.83 5.70
C ARG A 102 7.74 16.03 5.10
N SER A 103 8.32 14.95 4.57
CA SER A 103 9.52 14.95 3.73
C SER A 103 9.36 13.97 2.57
N ILE A 104 9.69 14.39 1.35
CA ILE A 104 9.64 13.58 0.13
C ILE A 104 10.94 13.79 -0.63
N HIS A 105 11.55 12.70 -1.11
CA HIS A 105 12.79 12.73 -1.89
C HIS A 105 12.71 11.84 -3.12
N ASN A 106 13.43 12.24 -4.17
CA ASN A 106 13.75 11.38 -5.30
C ASN A 106 14.89 10.43 -4.89
N LEU A 107 14.73 9.13 -5.15
CA LEU A 107 15.67 8.07 -4.79
C LEU A 107 16.34 7.43 -6.01
N GLU A 108 16.10 7.90 -7.24
CA GLU A 108 16.63 7.28 -8.47
C GLU A 108 18.17 7.18 -8.49
N ARG A 109 18.86 8.04 -7.76
CA ARG A 109 20.33 8.09 -7.70
C ARG A 109 20.89 7.98 -6.29
N ASP A 110 20.04 7.79 -5.30
CA ASP A 110 20.41 7.85 -3.89
C ASP A 110 19.66 6.82 -3.07
N TYR A 111 20.23 6.41 -1.95
CA TYR A 111 19.56 5.53 -1.00
C TYR A 111 18.64 6.31 -0.08
N PHE A 112 17.58 5.65 0.38
CA PHE A 112 16.59 6.24 1.30
C PHE A 112 17.27 6.86 2.53
N ARG A 113 18.16 6.14 3.19
CA ARG A 113 18.86 6.62 4.40
C ARG A 113 19.61 7.91 4.16
N SER A 114 20.39 8.00 3.10
CA SER A 114 21.21 9.19 2.82
C SER A 114 20.38 10.45 2.59
N LYS A 115 19.13 10.31 2.11
CA LYS A 115 18.22 11.44 1.87
C LYS A 115 17.44 11.84 3.09
N PHE A 116 17.02 10.89 3.91
CA PHE A 116 16.10 11.17 5.02
C PHE A 116 16.82 11.41 6.36
N GLU A 117 17.97 10.76 6.61
CA GLU A 117 18.74 10.90 7.84
C GLU A 117 19.04 12.37 8.21
N PRO A 118 19.48 13.25 7.29
CA PRO A 118 19.73 14.67 7.61
C PRO A 118 18.48 15.44 8.04
N THR A 119 17.28 14.94 7.73
CA THR A 119 16.01 15.61 8.03
C THR A 119 15.26 15.01 9.22
N LEU A 120 15.78 13.95 9.84
CA LEU A 120 15.11 13.24 10.94
C LEU A 120 14.84 14.13 12.16
N SER A 121 15.72 15.09 12.46
CA SER A 121 15.51 16.04 13.57
C SER A 121 14.20 16.82 13.45
N ARG A 122 13.67 17.02 12.25
CA ARG A 122 12.36 17.68 12.04
C ARG A 122 11.19 16.87 12.57
N PHE A 123 11.33 15.54 12.66
CA PHE A 123 10.32 14.60 13.12
C PHE A 123 10.38 14.33 14.63
N GLU A 124 11.35 14.92 15.32
CA GLU A 124 11.54 14.73 16.75
C GLU A 124 10.25 15.08 17.54
N GLY A 125 9.87 14.20 18.47
CA GLY A 125 8.65 14.34 19.25
C GLY A 125 7.38 13.82 18.57
N CYS A 126 7.45 13.32 17.34
CA CYS A 126 6.31 12.66 16.69
C CYS A 126 6.06 11.28 17.28
N THR A 127 4.76 10.96 17.50
CA THR A 127 4.31 9.69 18.09
C THR A 127 3.56 8.80 17.08
N SER A 128 3.20 9.33 15.93
CA SER A 128 2.59 8.56 14.83
C SER A 128 3.12 9.04 13.49
N GLY A 129 3.22 8.13 12.53
CA GLY A 129 3.73 8.45 11.20
C GLY A 129 3.49 7.36 10.18
N ILE A 130 3.52 7.76 8.91
CA ILE A 130 3.44 6.88 7.74
C ILE A 130 4.58 7.20 6.78
N GLY A 131 5.14 6.16 6.17
CA GLY A 131 6.20 6.27 5.18
C GLY A 131 5.93 5.37 3.98
N ILE A 132 6.55 5.68 2.86
CA ILE A 132 6.35 4.97 1.60
C ILE A 132 7.61 4.99 0.75
N ILE A 133 7.84 3.88 0.05
CA ILE A 133 8.71 3.80 -1.12
C ILE A 133 7.80 3.55 -2.32
N SER A 134 7.96 4.33 -3.39
CA SER A 134 7.07 4.28 -4.55
C SER A 134 7.82 4.55 -5.84
N ASP A 135 7.40 3.87 -6.91
CA ASP A 135 7.88 4.13 -8.26
C ASP A 135 6.99 5.15 -9.01
N ASN A 136 5.85 5.52 -8.46
CA ASN A 136 4.89 6.39 -9.12
C ASN A 136 4.88 7.82 -8.58
N ASP A 137 4.09 8.00 -7.55
CA ASP A 137 3.64 9.31 -7.10
C ASP A 137 4.55 9.88 -6.02
N ALA A 138 4.66 11.19 -5.99
CA ALA A 138 5.21 11.90 -4.85
C ALA A 138 4.21 11.81 -3.69
N GLN A 139 4.55 11.08 -2.64
CA GLN A 139 3.74 10.85 -1.44
C GLN A 139 4.65 10.84 -0.20
N PRO A 140 4.08 11.01 1.03
CA PRO A 140 2.67 11.22 1.40
C PRO A 140 2.10 12.56 0.92
N LEU A 141 0.79 12.62 0.65
CA LEU A 141 0.05 13.87 0.47
C LEU A 141 -0.61 14.28 1.79
N VAL A 142 -0.53 15.57 2.14
CA VAL A 142 -1.23 16.14 3.30
C VAL A 142 -2.44 16.89 2.80
N ILE A 143 -3.62 16.47 3.22
CA ILE A 143 -4.91 16.97 2.77
C ILE A 143 -5.62 17.65 3.93
N SER A 144 -6.26 18.78 3.65
CA SER A 144 -7.15 19.49 4.57
C SER A 144 -8.57 19.43 4.00
N SER A 145 -9.50 18.86 4.73
CA SER A 145 -10.89 18.68 4.28
C SER A 145 -11.87 18.81 5.44
N HIS A 146 -13.17 18.61 5.16
CA HIS A 146 -14.20 18.52 6.20
C HIS A 146 -14.02 17.32 7.16
N LEU A 147 -13.21 16.29 6.76
CA LEU A 147 -12.85 15.17 7.64
C LEU A 147 -11.71 15.51 8.60
N GLY A 148 -11.21 16.75 8.56
CA GLY A 148 -10.01 17.18 9.25
C GLY A 148 -8.79 17.18 8.35
N ARG A 149 -7.62 17.36 8.96
CA ARG A 149 -6.32 17.26 8.29
C ARG A 149 -5.79 15.84 8.43
N PHE A 150 -5.30 15.27 7.33
CA PHE A 150 -4.69 13.94 7.33
C PHE A 150 -3.58 13.84 6.29
N ALA A 151 -2.67 12.90 6.46
CA ALA A 151 -1.72 12.51 5.43
C ALA A 151 -2.10 11.14 4.87
N ILE A 152 -1.87 10.92 3.57
CA ILE A 152 -2.21 9.67 2.88
C ILE A 152 -1.01 9.12 2.11
N VAL A 153 -0.83 7.80 2.20
CA VAL A 153 0.02 7.01 1.30
C VAL A 153 -0.79 5.87 0.69
N THR A 154 -0.49 5.55 -0.55
CA THR A 154 -1.19 4.51 -1.29
C THR A 154 -0.23 3.61 -2.06
N VAL A 155 -0.53 2.31 -2.06
CA VAL A 155 0.00 1.37 -3.04
C VAL A 155 -1.18 0.95 -3.90
N ALA A 156 -1.23 1.50 -5.11
CA ALA A 156 -2.39 1.39 -5.98
C ALA A 156 -2.01 1.08 -7.43
N LYS A 157 -2.89 0.32 -8.08
CA LYS A 157 -2.94 0.16 -9.53
C LYS A 157 -4.36 0.42 -9.98
N ILE A 158 -4.61 1.62 -10.47
CA ILE A 158 -5.92 2.07 -10.93
C ILE A 158 -5.99 1.90 -12.44
N ILE A 159 -6.98 1.18 -12.93
CA ILE A 159 -7.16 0.90 -14.35
C ILE A 159 -8.00 1.99 -15.02
N ASN A 160 -8.97 2.54 -14.29
CA ASN A 160 -9.93 3.52 -14.80
C ASN A 160 -9.61 4.98 -14.40
N ILE A 161 -8.32 5.36 -14.42
CA ILE A 161 -7.87 6.69 -14.01
C ILE A 161 -8.59 7.78 -14.79
N GLU A 162 -8.61 7.69 -16.12
CA GLU A 162 -9.19 8.71 -17.01
C GLU A 162 -10.71 8.89 -16.78
N GLU A 163 -11.43 7.79 -16.51
CA GLU A 163 -12.85 7.80 -16.18
C GLU A 163 -13.09 8.56 -14.88
N LEU A 164 -12.29 8.27 -13.83
CA LEU A 164 -12.41 8.88 -12.52
C LEU A 164 -11.96 10.34 -12.51
N GLU A 165 -10.88 10.66 -13.21
CA GLU A 165 -10.39 12.03 -13.39
C GLU A 165 -11.47 12.90 -14.02
N LYS A 166 -12.05 12.48 -15.15
CA LYS A 166 -13.13 13.19 -15.80
C LYS A 166 -14.32 13.39 -14.86
N LYS A 167 -14.74 12.35 -14.15
CA LYS A 167 -15.85 12.43 -13.17
C LYS A 167 -15.59 13.48 -12.09
N LEU A 168 -14.37 13.54 -11.56
CA LEU A 168 -14.01 14.49 -10.51
C LEU A 168 -13.95 15.94 -11.06
N LEU A 169 -13.40 16.13 -12.25
CA LEU A 169 -13.38 17.44 -12.91
C LEU A 169 -14.79 17.95 -13.24
N ASP A 170 -15.69 17.06 -13.69
CA ASP A 170 -17.11 17.39 -13.94
C ASP A 170 -17.84 17.81 -12.63
N GLN A 171 -17.32 17.41 -11.47
CA GLN A 171 -17.78 17.81 -10.14
C GLN A 171 -17.08 19.07 -9.60
N ASN A 172 -16.35 19.80 -10.43
CA ASN A 172 -15.53 20.97 -10.07
C ASN A 172 -14.43 20.67 -9.02
N MET A 173 -13.98 19.43 -8.92
CA MET A 173 -12.79 19.12 -8.12
C MET A 173 -11.53 19.38 -8.94
N HIS A 174 -10.43 19.73 -8.27
CA HIS A 174 -9.18 20.10 -8.92
C HIS A 174 -8.05 19.21 -8.48
N PHE A 175 -7.11 18.94 -9.40
CA PHE A 175 -5.87 18.25 -9.11
C PHE A 175 -4.76 19.29 -8.96
N ALA A 176 -4.01 19.22 -7.88
CA ALA A 176 -2.90 20.12 -7.56
C ALA A 176 -1.53 19.47 -7.83
N GLU A 177 -1.45 18.14 -7.74
CA GLU A 177 -0.20 17.38 -7.86
C GLU A 177 -0.18 16.60 -9.19
N LEU A 178 0.89 16.78 -9.96
CA LEU A 178 1.13 15.99 -11.16
C LEU A 178 2.32 15.06 -10.94
N SER A 179 2.17 13.78 -11.30
CA SER A 179 3.23 12.81 -11.30
C SER A 179 3.74 12.59 -12.73
N SER A 180 4.91 13.16 -13.04
CA SER A 180 5.52 13.06 -14.38
C SER A 180 4.58 13.52 -15.52
N GLY A 181 3.83 14.60 -15.28
CA GLY A 181 2.86 15.15 -16.25
C GLY A 181 1.54 14.38 -16.36
N LYS A 182 1.29 13.42 -15.47
CA LYS A 182 0.05 12.66 -15.38
C LYS A 182 -0.63 12.92 -14.04
N THR A 183 -1.92 12.59 -13.95
CA THR A 183 -2.69 12.63 -12.71
C THR A 183 -2.02 11.79 -11.62
N ASN A 184 -1.80 12.41 -10.46
CA ASN A 184 -1.30 11.71 -9.28
C ASN A 184 -2.39 10.77 -8.76
N GLN A 185 -2.11 9.45 -8.74
CA GLN A 185 -3.10 8.45 -8.32
C GLN A 185 -3.47 8.60 -6.84
N THR A 186 -2.51 8.98 -6.00
CA THR A 186 -2.75 9.20 -4.57
C THR A 186 -3.68 10.38 -4.33
N GLU A 187 -3.53 11.45 -5.11
CA GLU A 187 -4.45 12.60 -5.05
C GLU A 187 -5.85 12.23 -5.54
N LEU A 188 -5.95 11.49 -6.65
CA LEU A 188 -7.23 10.98 -7.14
C LEU A 188 -7.97 10.16 -6.08
N ILE A 189 -7.25 9.28 -5.36
CA ILE A 189 -7.80 8.50 -4.25
C ILE A 189 -8.23 9.42 -3.11
N ALA A 190 -7.43 10.43 -2.76
CA ALA A 190 -7.77 11.39 -1.72
C ALA A 190 -9.03 12.20 -2.07
N LEU A 191 -9.18 12.62 -3.32
CA LEU A 191 -10.38 13.33 -3.81
C LEU A 191 -11.64 12.45 -3.77
N LEU A 192 -11.54 11.16 -4.09
CA LEU A 192 -12.65 10.20 -3.93
C LEU A 192 -12.97 9.97 -2.45
N LEU A 193 -11.96 9.90 -1.59
CA LEU A 193 -12.11 9.66 -0.17
C LEU A 193 -12.86 10.82 0.51
N ILE A 194 -12.50 12.06 0.21
CA ILE A 194 -13.15 13.23 0.82
C ILE A 194 -14.60 13.46 0.36
N GLN A 195 -15.13 12.67 -0.55
CA GLN A 195 -16.57 12.67 -0.86
C GLN A 195 -17.41 11.97 0.23
N GLY A 196 -16.80 11.14 1.08
CA GLY A 196 -17.48 10.51 2.21
C GLY A 196 -17.68 11.49 3.39
N ARG A 197 -18.65 11.22 4.24
CA ARG A 197 -18.91 11.99 5.47
C ARG A 197 -17.97 11.60 6.62
N THR A 198 -17.40 10.40 6.52
CA THR A 198 -16.43 9.83 7.46
C THR A 198 -15.29 9.19 6.68
N PHE A 199 -14.16 8.96 7.32
CA PHE A 199 -13.06 8.22 6.69
C PHE A 199 -13.48 6.82 6.20
N LYS A 200 -14.32 6.11 6.96
CA LYS A 200 -14.87 4.81 6.58
C LYS A 200 -15.66 4.91 5.28
N GLU A 201 -16.66 5.80 5.21
CA GLU A 201 -17.48 6.01 4.01
C GLU A 201 -16.63 6.44 2.81
N GLY A 202 -15.63 7.32 3.04
CA GLY A 202 -14.70 7.76 2.00
C GLY A 202 -13.86 6.62 1.44
N ILE A 203 -13.35 5.73 2.28
CA ILE A 203 -12.59 4.56 1.84
C ILE A 203 -13.50 3.58 1.10
N GLU A 204 -14.73 3.35 1.59
CA GLU A 204 -15.73 2.53 0.89
C GLU A 204 -16.08 3.13 -0.48
N ASN A 205 -16.15 4.46 -0.60
CA ASN A 205 -16.33 5.14 -1.88
C ASN A 205 -15.16 4.85 -2.85
N VAL A 206 -13.92 4.88 -2.36
CA VAL A 206 -12.74 4.46 -3.15
C VAL A 206 -12.89 3.02 -3.62
N PHE A 207 -13.22 2.08 -2.73
CA PHE A 207 -13.39 0.66 -3.06
C PHE A 207 -14.48 0.41 -4.11
N ASN A 208 -15.52 1.22 -4.13
CA ASN A 208 -16.64 1.09 -5.07
C ASN A 208 -16.33 1.67 -6.46
N HIS A 209 -15.45 2.66 -6.55
CA HIS A 209 -15.19 3.36 -7.81
C HIS A 209 -13.88 2.93 -8.50
N VAL A 210 -12.87 2.54 -7.72
CA VAL A 210 -11.58 2.12 -8.29
C VAL A 210 -11.68 0.73 -8.90
N LYS A 211 -11.37 0.63 -10.19
CA LYS A 211 -11.13 -0.63 -10.89
C LYS A 211 -9.64 -0.94 -10.81
N GLY A 212 -9.27 -2.01 -10.11
CA GLY A 212 -7.87 -2.38 -9.87
C GLY A 212 -7.62 -2.75 -8.43
N SER A 213 -6.52 -2.28 -7.85
CA SER A 213 -6.21 -2.44 -6.42
C SER A 213 -5.77 -1.11 -5.82
N CYS A 214 -6.09 -0.91 -4.55
CA CYS A 214 -5.67 0.25 -3.79
C CYS A 214 -5.67 -0.07 -2.30
N SER A 215 -4.49 -0.26 -1.74
CA SER A 215 -4.28 -0.30 -0.29
C SER A 215 -3.69 1.02 0.17
N MET A 216 -4.07 1.48 1.36
CA MET A 216 -3.69 2.81 1.84
C MET A 216 -3.48 2.85 3.36
N LEU A 217 -2.64 3.80 3.78
CA LEU A 217 -2.56 4.26 5.16
C LEU A 217 -2.90 5.75 5.20
N LEU A 218 -3.75 6.13 6.14
CA LEU A 218 -4.10 7.51 6.45
C LEU A 218 -3.57 7.84 7.84
N LEU A 219 -2.74 8.85 7.95
CA LEU A 219 -2.31 9.40 9.24
C LEU A 219 -3.24 10.54 9.61
N THR A 220 -3.89 10.42 10.75
CA THR A 220 -4.77 11.43 11.34
C THR A 220 -4.18 11.92 12.67
N ASP A 221 -4.81 12.89 13.31
CA ASP A 221 -4.50 13.32 14.68
C ASP A 221 -4.83 12.25 15.73
N ASP A 222 -5.69 11.27 15.38
CA ASP A 222 -6.16 10.18 16.25
C ASP A 222 -5.48 8.82 15.94
N GLY A 223 -4.38 8.81 15.19
CA GLY A 223 -3.65 7.62 14.83
C GLY A 223 -3.66 7.32 13.34
N ILE A 224 -3.58 6.03 12.97
CA ILE A 224 -3.51 5.59 11.58
C ILE A 224 -4.78 4.80 11.22
N ILE A 225 -5.33 5.08 10.03
CA ILE A 225 -6.33 4.23 9.42
C ILE A 225 -5.64 3.40 8.33
N ALA A 226 -5.67 2.08 8.45
CA ALA A 226 -5.16 1.14 7.46
C ALA A 226 -6.33 0.51 6.71
N ALA A 227 -6.29 0.55 5.38
CA ALA A 227 -7.32 -0.04 4.53
C ALA A 227 -6.69 -0.89 3.43
N ARG A 228 -6.95 -2.20 3.47
CA ARG A 228 -6.51 -3.13 2.44
C ARG A 228 -7.49 -3.11 1.27
N ASP A 229 -6.96 -3.17 0.05
CA ASP A 229 -7.79 -3.16 -1.15
C ASP A 229 -8.90 -4.23 -1.12
N LYS A 230 -10.01 -3.93 -1.82
CA LYS A 230 -11.22 -4.75 -1.84
C LYS A 230 -10.97 -6.23 -2.17
N TRP A 231 -9.97 -6.50 -3.01
CA TRP A 231 -9.63 -7.85 -3.44
C TRP A 231 -8.50 -8.48 -2.63
N GLY A 232 -7.88 -7.74 -1.71
CA GLY A 232 -6.77 -8.20 -0.89
C GLY A 232 -5.48 -8.47 -1.67
N ARG A 233 -5.28 -7.83 -2.83
CA ARG A 233 -4.10 -8.04 -3.68
C ARG A 233 -2.83 -7.52 -3.03
N THR A 234 -2.85 -6.26 -2.57
CA THR A 234 -1.72 -5.65 -1.88
C THR A 234 -1.81 -6.00 -0.39
N PRO A 235 -0.83 -6.69 0.19
CA PRO A 235 -0.88 -7.08 1.58
C PRO A 235 -0.73 -5.89 2.52
N ILE A 236 -1.35 -6.01 3.71
CA ILE A 236 -1.06 -5.20 4.89
C ILE A 236 -0.91 -6.15 6.07
N VAL A 237 0.21 -6.06 6.75
CA VAL A 237 0.52 -6.84 7.94
C VAL A 237 0.50 -5.92 9.15
N LEU A 238 -0.16 -6.34 10.22
CA LEU A 238 -0.12 -5.65 11.51
C LEU A 238 0.96 -6.26 12.39
N GLY A 239 1.69 -5.40 13.06
CA GLY A 239 2.63 -5.75 14.11
C GLY A 239 2.34 -4.98 15.38
N ARG A 240 2.70 -5.58 16.50
CA ARG A 240 2.59 -4.97 17.83
C ARG A 240 3.86 -5.12 18.63
N LYS A 241 4.14 -4.15 19.47
CA LYS A 241 5.11 -4.23 20.56
C LYS A 241 4.59 -3.43 21.75
N ASP A 242 5.27 -3.48 22.86
CA ASP A 242 4.83 -2.73 24.04
C ASP A 242 4.68 -1.24 23.74
N GLY A 243 3.47 -0.72 23.95
CA GLY A 243 3.12 0.67 23.72
C GLY A 243 3.12 1.14 22.26
N ALA A 244 3.18 0.24 21.26
CA ALA A 244 3.17 0.61 19.86
C ALA A 244 2.54 -0.44 18.93
N TYR A 245 1.94 0.05 17.83
CA TYR A 245 1.45 -0.76 16.72
C TYR A 245 2.05 -0.26 15.41
N ALA A 246 2.21 -1.18 14.46
CA ALA A 246 2.65 -0.85 13.11
C ALA A 246 1.81 -1.59 12.05
N ALA A 247 1.73 -0.99 10.86
CA ALA A 247 1.15 -1.58 9.66
C ALA A 247 2.12 -1.44 8.49
N THR A 248 2.39 -2.52 7.77
CA THR A 248 3.37 -2.53 6.68
C THR A 248 2.92 -3.40 5.52
N SER A 249 3.52 -3.19 4.34
CA SER A 249 3.28 -4.03 3.17
C SER A 249 3.88 -5.43 3.30
N GLU A 250 4.98 -5.58 4.06
CA GLU A 250 5.60 -6.88 4.34
C GLU A 250 6.26 -6.89 5.72
N SER A 251 6.41 -8.08 6.32
CA SER A 251 6.72 -8.24 7.75
C SER A 251 8.21 -8.20 8.12
N THR A 252 9.13 -8.17 7.16
CA THR A 252 10.59 -8.24 7.42
C THR A 252 11.09 -7.17 8.41
N SER A 253 10.50 -5.95 8.33
CA SER A 253 10.87 -4.86 9.25
C SER A 253 10.55 -5.17 10.72
N PHE A 254 9.53 -5.98 10.98
CA PHE A 254 9.04 -6.20 12.34
C PHE A 254 10.06 -6.85 13.25
N THR A 255 10.71 -7.92 12.79
CA THR A 255 11.74 -8.63 13.56
C THR A 255 12.86 -7.70 14.03
N ASN A 256 13.30 -6.78 13.15
CA ASN A 256 14.41 -5.88 13.45
C ASN A 256 14.00 -4.65 14.27
N LEU A 257 12.72 -4.31 14.27
CA LEU A 257 12.16 -3.19 15.03
C LEU A 257 11.50 -3.63 16.35
N GLY A 258 11.57 -4.93 16.67
CA GLY A 258 11.01 -5.49 17.89
C GLY A 258 9.49 -5.60 17.89
N TYR A 259 8.86 -5.62 16.71
CA TYR A 259 7.44 -5.93 16.58
C TYR A 259 7.22 -7.43 16.42
N GLU A 260 6.19 -7.93 17.08
CA GLU A 260 5.62 -9.24 16.79
C GLU A 260 4.53 -9.09 15.71
N THR A 261 4.52 -9.99 14.73
CA THR A 261 3.43 -10.05 13.75
C THR A 261 2.14 -10.43 14.47
N ASP A 262 1.13 -9.56 14.39
CA ASP A 262 -0.18 -9.80 14.99
C ASP A 262 -1.07 -10.57 14.00
N ARG A 263 -1.36 -9.99 12.84
CA ARG A 263 -2.14 -10.62 11.77
C ARG A 263 -2.03 -9.89 10.44
N TYR A 264 -2.50 -10.54 9.39
CA TYR A 264 -2.75 -9.90 8.10
C TYR A 264 -4.12 -9.23 8.09
N VAL A 265 -4.20 -8.02 7.55
CA VAL A 265 -5.47 -7.32 7.29
C VAL A 265 -6.19 -8.03 6.16
N GLY A 266 -7.47 -8.30 6.31
CA GLY A 266 -8.28 -9.01 5.30
C GLY A 266 -8.66 -8.15 4.09
N PRO A 267 -9.20 -8.76 3.01
CA PRO A 267 -9.63 -8.02 1.82
C PRO A 267 -10.72 -6.99 2.17
N GLY A 268 -10.56 -5.75 1.73
CA GLY A 268 -11.51 -4.67 2.00
C GLY A 268 -11.68 -4.30 3.47
N GLU A 269 -10.86 -4.84 4.36
CA GLU A 269 -10.91 -4.51 5.78
C GLU A 269 -10.35 -3.11 6.03
N ILE A 270 -10.99 -2.38 6.96
CA ILE A 270 -10.58 -1.05 7.40
C ILE A 270 -10.37 -1.08 8.91
N LEU A 271 -9.19 -0.66 9.34
CA LEU A 271 -8.77 -0.63 10.73
C LEU A 271 -8.36 0.77 11.14
N ARG A 272 -8.67 1.15 12.37
CA ARG A 272 -8.08 2.29 13.04
C ARG A 272 -7.07 1.78 14.07
N ILE A 273 -5.86 2.28 14.00
CA ILE A 273 -4.73 1.85 14.80
C ILE A 273 -4.32 3.02 15.70
N ARG A 274 -4.35 2.79 17.00
CA ARG A 274 -3.91 3.72 18.04
C ARG A 274 -2.85 3.05 18.92
N PRO A 275 -2.07 3.80 19.70
CA PRO A 275 -1.10 3.18 20.61
C PRO A 275 -1.74 2.22 21.63
N GLU A 276 -3.01 2.44 21.98
CA GLU A 276 -3.78 1.66 22.94
C GLU A 276 -4.42 0.39 22.33
N GLY A 277 -4.53 0.32 21.01
CA GLY A 277 -5.14 -0.84 20.35
C GLY A 277 -5.62 -0.58 18.93
N VAL A 278 -6.22 -1.62 18.36
CA VAL A 278 -6.73 -1.64 16.99
C VAL A 278 -8.24 -1.80 17.00
N GLU A 279 -8.95 -0.89 16.35
CA GLU A 279 -10.41 -0.88 16.16
C GLU A 279 -10.75 -1.29 14.72
N GLN A 280 -11.62 -2.26 14.55
CA GLN A 280 -12.12 -2.65 13.23
C GLN A 280 -13.30 -1.76 12.81
N LEU A 281 -13.08 -0.90 11.82
CA LEU A 281 -14.13 -0.04 11.26
C LEU A 281 -15.00 -0.75 10.21
N ARG A 282 -14.40 -1.70 9.47
CA ARG A 282 -15.08 -2.54 8.47
C ARG A 282 -14.47 -3.93 8.49
N ALA A 283 -15.35 -4.93 8.56
CA ALA A 283 -14.95 -6.34 8.50
C ALA A 283 -14.42 -6.71 7.10
N PRO A 284 -13.56 -7.73 7.01
CA PRO A 284 -13.02 -8.20 5.74
C PRO A 284 -14.11 -8.86 4.86
N GLU A 285 -13.89 -8.80 3.55
CA GLU A 285 -14.68 -9.55 2.56
C GLU A 285 -14.28 -11.03 2.57
N GLN A 286 -15.21 -11.88 2.13
CA GLN A 286 -14.96 -13.33 2.07
C GLN A 286 -14.10 -13.77 0.87
N HIS A 287 -14.04 -12.93 -0.17
CA HIS A 287 -13.34 -13.25 -1.41
C HIS A 287 -12.04 -12.47 -1.53
N MET A 288 -10.95 -13.21 -1.74
CA MET A 288 -9.64 -12.64 -2.01
C MET A 288 -9.15 -13.07 -3.39
N GLN A 289 -8.58 -12.15 -4.14
CA GLN A 289 -7.88 -12.43 -5.39
C GLN A 289 -6.38 -12.48 -5.13
N ILE A 290 -5.81 -13.68 -5.24
CA ILE A 290 -4.37 -13.86 -5.10
C ILE A 290 -3.71 -13.56 -6.45
N CYS A 291 -2.78 -12.61 -6.45
CA CYS A 291 -1.90 -12.36 -7.58
C CYS A 291 -0.55 -13.04 -7.31
N SER A 292 -0.21 -14.08 -8.07
CA SER A 292 1.04 -14.81 -7.90
C SER A 292 2.28 -13.91 -8.08
N PHE A 293 2.19 -12.91 -8.95
CA PHE A 293 3.24 -11.91 -9.13
C PHE A 293 3.45 -11.07 -7.88
N LEU A 294 2.37 -10.53 -7.30
CA LEU A 294 2.47 -9.74 -6.06
C LEU A 294 2.95 -10.60 -4.90
N TRP A 295 2.56 -11.87 -4.87
CA TRP A 295 3.04 -12.77 -3.82
C TRP A 295 4.56 -13.00 -3.90
N VAL A 296 5.10 -13.25 -5.07
CA VAL A 296 6.56 -13.35 -5.27
C VAL A 296 7.26 -12.02 -4.96
N TYR A 297 6.63 -10.91 -5.31
CA TYR A 297 7.19 -9.57 -5.13
C TYR A 297 7.25 -9.11 -3.66
N TYR A 298 6.18 -9.34 -2.89
CA TYR A 298 6.15 -9.04 -1.46
C TYR A 298 6.73 -10.19 -0.59
N GLY A 299 6.92 -11.36 -1.17
CA GLY A 299 7.49 -12.52 -0.49
C GLY A 299 9.01 -12.40 -0.34
N PHE A 300 9.46 -11.57 0.57
CA PHE A 300 10.89 -11.52 0.92
C PHE A 300 11.26 -12.77 1.74
N PRO A 301 12.50 -13.31 1.62
CA PRO A 301 12.89 -14.55 2.30
C PRO A 301 12.70 -14.57 3.83
N THR A 302 12.63 -13.40 4.46
CA THR A 302 12.43 -13.22 5.90
C THR A 302 11.03 -12.75 6.28
N SER A 303 10.13 -12.61 5.30
CA SER A 303 8.70 -12.33 5.57
C SER A 303 8.02 -13.56 6.14
N SER A 304 7.20 -13.37 7.15
CA SER A 304 6.38 -14.42 7.81
C SER A 304 4.96 -14.48 7.24
#